data_3ebdd1a0b1660f43668c07ab1df2587c
#
_entry.id   3ebdd1a0b1660f43668c07ab1df2587c
#
_cell.length_a   1.000
_cell.length_b   1.000
_cell.length_c   1.000
_cell.angle_alpha   90.00
_cell.angle_beta   90.00
_cell.angle_gamma   90.00
#
_symmetry.space_group_name_H-M   'P 1'
#
loop_
_entity.id
_entity.type
_entity.pdbx_description
1 polymer ?
#
loop_
_entity_poly.entity_id
_entity_poly.type
_entity_poly.pdbx_seq_one_letter_code
_entity_poly.pdbx_strand_id
1 'polypeptide(L)'
;MQKKLYFKLNAELYITDPELVLFLQADDHYTIVNYVNGTHFMIPFGLSKVEELIAETLVGDCYLVRLGRKYIINTRCVFHINTIKQVVTLSDNHGLNHSLHLPKAILKELIELLYIK
;
A
#
# COMPACT_ATOMS: atom_id res chain seq x y z
N MET A 1 -4.83 2.80 -20.62
CA MET A 1 -3.79 1.77 -20.51
C MET A 1 -3.37 1.63 -19.06
N GLN A 2 -3.37 0.40 -18.54
CA GLN A 2 -2.97 0.15 -17.16
C GLN A 2 -1.47 0.19 -17.03
N LYS A 3 -1.00 0.81 -15.96
CA LYS A 3 0.42 0.87 -15.67
C LYS A 3 0.78 -0.22 -14.67
N LYS A 4 1.90 -0.85 -14.90
CA LYS A 4 2.44 -1.88 -14.01
C LYS A 4 3.71 -1.37 -13.35
N LEU A 5 4.03 -1.95 -12.21
CA LEU A 5 5.29 -1.69 -11.53
C LEU A 5 6.25 -2.84 -11.85
N TYR A 6 7.41 -2.50 -12.35
CA TYR A 6 8.41 -3.49 -12.77
C TYR A 6 9.63 -3.40 -11.87
N PHE A 7 9.98 -4.52 -11.25
CA PHE A 7 11.14 -4.60 -10.37
C PHE A 7 12.10 -5.62 -10.94
N LYS A 8 13.22 -5.17 -11.49
CA LYS A 8 14.19 -6.07 -12.10
C LYS A 8 15.40 -6.21 -11.20
N LEU A 9 15.80 -7.45 -10.94
CA LEU A 9 17.00 -7.76 -10.18
C LEU A 9 17.66 -8.98 -10.79
N ASN A 10 18.88 -8.80 -11.33
CA ASN A 10 19.63 -9.87 -11.99
C ASN A 10 18.79 -10.50 -13.11
N ALA A 11 18.54 -11.81 -13.02
CA ALA A 11 17.79 -12.53 -14.04
C ALA A 11 16.28 -12.56 -13.77
N GLU A 12 15.82 -11.85 -12.73
CA GLU A 12 14.42 -11.90 -12.32
C GLU A 12 13.70 -10.60 -12.60
N LEU A 13 12.44 -10.70 -12.97
CA LEU A 13 11.57 -9.55 -13.16
C LEU A 13 10.28 -9.78 -12.36
N TYR A 14 10.01 -8.89 -11.43
CA TYR A 14 8.78 -8.93 -10.64
C TYR A 14 7.83 -7.87 -11.17
N ILE A 15 6.63 -8.27 -11.50
CA ILE A 15 5.63 -7.37 -12.05
C ILE A 15 4.49 -7.26 -11.05
N THR A 16 4.19 -6.04 -10.63
CA THR A 16 3.12 -5.77 -9.68
C THR A 16 2.05 -4.91 -10.35
N ASP A 17 0.79 -5.33 -10.21
CA ASP A 17 -0.34 -4.56 -10.69
C ASP A 17 -0.82 -3.65 -9.56
N PRO A 18 -0.57 -2.33 -9.66
CA PRO A 18 -0.92 -1.43 -8.56
C PRO A 18 -2.42 -1.38 -8.29
N GLU A 19 -3.26 -1.67 -9.28
CA GLU A 19 -4.71 -1.64 -9.09
C GLU A 19 -5.22 -2.82 -8.27
N LEU A 20 -4.43 -3.88 -8.16
CA LEU A 20 -4.78 -5.02 -7.33
C LEU A 20 -4.22 -4.92 -5.92
N VAL A 21 -3.36 -3.96 -5.66
CA VAL A 21 -2.70 -3.85 -4.35
C VAL A 21 -3.69 -3.42 -3.30
N LEU A 22 -3.76 -4.18 -2.20
CA LEU A 22 -4.47 -3.78 -1.00
C LEU A 22 -3.54 -2.96 -0.12
N PHE A 23 -2.37 -3.52 0.19
CA PHE A 23 -1.32 -2.80 0.89
C PHE A 23 0.02 -3.49 0.69
N LEU A 24 1.09 -2.74 0.92
CA LEU A 24 2.46 -3.22 0.88
C LEU A 24 3.04 -3.08 2.27
N GLN A 25 3.81 -4.08 2.69
CA GLN A 25 4.38 -4.09 4.03
C GLN A 25 5.88 -4.30 3.97
N ALA A 26 6.60 -3.47 4.73
CA ALA A 26 8.04 -3.63 4.85
C ALA A 26 8.38 -4.88 5.65
N ASP A 27 9.35 -5.65 5.17
CA ASP A 27 9.86 -6.81 5.88
C ASP A 27 11.39 -6.80 5.69
N ASP A 28 12.08 -6.11 6.58
CA ASP A 28 13.52 -5.90 6.52
C ASP A 28 13.87 -5.18 5.20
N HIS A 29 14.66 -5.81 4.35
CA HIS A 29 15.07 -5.23 3.06
C HIS A 29 14.14 -5.63 1.91
N TYR A 30 13.02 -6.27 2.25
CA TYR A 30 12.06 -6.76 1.28
C TYR A 30 10.73 -6.05 1.46
N THR A 31 9.86 -6.21 0.48
CA THR A 31 8.48 -5.71 0.57
C THR A 31 7.53 -6.84 0.27
N ILE A 32 6.54 -7.02 1.15
CA ILE A 32 5.45 -7.99 0.93
C ILE A 32 4.32 -7.26 0.24
N VAL A 33 3.93 -7.76 -0.93
CA VAL A 33 2.82 -7.22 -1.71
C VAL A 33 1.58 -8.04 -1.36
N ASN A 34 0.52 -7.36 -0.94
CA ASN A 34 -0.76 -8.01 -0.65
C ASN A 34 -1.82 -7.52 -1.61
N TYR A 35 -2.35 -8.41 -2.43
CA TYR A 35 -3.40 -8.10 -3.39
C TYR A 35 -4.78 -8.24 -2.76
N VAL A 36 -5.75 -7.55 -3.34
CA VAL A 36 -7.14 -7.61 -2.88
C VAL A 36 -7.76 -8.99 -3.03
N ASN A 37 -7.21 -9.84 -3.89
CA ASN A 37 -7.70 -11.21 -4.08
C ASN A 37 -7.08 -12.23 -3.14
N GLY A 38 -6.29 -11.76 -2.16
CA GLY A 38 -5.63 -12.64 -1.20
C GLY A 38 -4.25 -13.12 -1.61
N THR A 39 -3.87 -12.92 -2.87
CA THR A 39 -2.53 -13.27 -3.32
C THR A 39 -1.51 -12.38 -2.64
N HIS A 40 -0.40 -12.97 -2.20
CA HIS A 40 0.69 -12.18 -1.64
C HIS A 40 2.02 -12.76 -2.10
N PHE A 41 2.99 -11.89 -2.22
CA PHE A 41 4.34 -12.29 -2.64
C PHE A 41 5.34 -11.25 -2.16
N MET A 42 6.60 -11.65 -2.14
CA MET A 42 7.68 -10.81 -1.65
C MET A 42 8.56 -10.37 -2.80
N ILE A 43 8.92 -9.10 -2.83
CA ILE A 43 9.87 -8.58 -3.80
C ILE A 43 11.14 -8.14 -3.08
N PRO A 44 12.34 -8.35 -3.67
CA PRO A 44 13.61 -8.09 -3.01
C PRO A 44 14.03 -6.62 -3.10
N PHE A 45 13.12 -5.74 -2.75
CA PHE A 45 13.36 -4.29 -2.70
C PHE A 45 12.69 -3.74 -1.46
N GLY A 46 13.38 -2.84 -0.75
CA GLY A 46 12.83 -2.21 0.43
C GLY A 46 11.68 -1.29 0.09
N LEU A 47 10.88 -0.96 1.10
CA LEU A 47 9.66 -0.17 0.91
C LEU A 47 9.94 1.22 0.33
N SER A 48 11.07 1.83 0.70
CA SER A 48 11.42 3.15 0.18
C SER A 48 11.70 3.12 -1.33
N LYS A 49 12.34 2.06 -1.80
CA LYS A 49 12.60 1.89 -3.23
C LYS A 49 11.30 1.67 -3.99
N VAL A 50 10.39 0.89 -3.39
CA VAL A 50 9.08 0.65 -3.97
C VAL A 50 8.29 1.96 -4.04
N GLU A 51 8.37 2.77 -3.00
CA GLU A 51 7.70 4.07 -2.98
C GLU A 51 8.20 4.98 -4.10
N GLU A 52 9.51 5.01 -4.33
CA GLU A 52 10.08 5.81 -5.43
C GLU A 52 9.52 5.37 -6.78
N LEU A 53 9.47 4.06 -7.02
CA LEU A 53 8.97 3.55 -8.28
C LEU A 53 7.49 3.84 -8.47
N ILE A 54 6.71 3.76 -7.39
CA ILE A 54 5.30 4.12 -7.42
C ILE A 54 5.13 5.58 -7.83
N ALA A 55 5.90 6.47 -7.22
CA ALA A 55 5.82 7.90 -7.53
C ALA A 55 6.17 8.19 -8.99
N GLU A 56 7.15 7.48 -9.53
CA GLU A 56 7.55 7.66 -10.92
C GLU A 56 6.52 7.10 -11.90
N THR A 57 5.84 6.02 -11.51
CA THR A 57 4.94 5.31 -12.40
C THR A 57 3.53 5.87 -12.39
N LEU A 58 3.02 6.21 -11.19
CA LEU A 58 1.64 6.66 -11.01
C LEU A 58 1.58 8.18 -10.85
N VAL A 59 2.21 8.89 -11.75
CA VAL A 59 2.22 10.35 -11.72
C VAL A 59 0.81 10.89 -11.91
N GLY A 60 0.40 11.78 -11.02
CA GLY A 60 -0.85 12.53 -11.14
C GLY A 60 -2.07 11.88 -10.50
N ASP A 61 -2.09 10.57 -10.34
CA ASP A 61 -3.23 9.88 -9.73
C ASP A 61 -2.72 8.73 -8.88
N CYS A 62 -2.07 9.08 -7.78
CA CYS A 62 -1.48 8.08 -6.91
C CYS A 62 -2.41 7.77 -5.75
N TYR A 63 -2.97 6.56 -5.77
CA TYR A 63 -3.82 6.07 -4.69
C TYR A 63 -3.05 5.18 -3.70
N LEU A 64 -1.76 4.93 -3.97
CA LEU A 64 -0.91 4.16 -3.06
C LEU A 64 -0.10 5.15 -2.23
N VAL A 65 -0.39 5.20 -0.94
CA VAL A 65 0.16 6.22 -0.04
C VAL A 65 0.97 5.58 1.08
N ARG A 66 2.17 6.10 1.29
CA ARG A 66 3.04 5.64 2.37
C ARG A 66 2.52 6.10 3.73
N LEU A 67 2.37 5.16 4.66
CA LEU A 67 1.99 5.45 6.04
C LEU A 67 3.08 4.97 6.99
N GLY A 68 3.86 5.90 7.50
CA GLY A 68 4.95 5.58 8.41
C GLY A 68 6.03 4.77 7.72
N ARG A 69 6.67 3.89 8.49
CA ARG A 69 7.81 3.12 7.98
C ARG A 69 7.43 1.75 7.44
N LYS A 70 6.27 1.23 7.84
CA LYS A 70 5.92 -0.16 7.57
C LYS A 70 5.00 -0.38 6.40
N TYR A 71 4.18 0.60 6.02
CA TYR A 71 3.08 0.34 5.09
C TYR A 71 2.99 1.36 3.97
N ILE A 72 2.58 0.86 2.81
CA ILE A 72 2.01 1.67 1.74
C ILE A 72 0.63 1.06 1.52
N ILE A 73 -0.42 1.87 1.59
CA ILE A 73 -1.78 1.36 1.47
C ILE A 73 -2.47 1.89 0.23
N ASN A 74 -3.45 1.14 -0.25
CA ASN A 74 -4.34 1.59 -1.31
C ASN A 74 -5.46 2.37 -0.65
N THR A 75 -5.46 3.69 -0.86
CA THR A 75 -6.45 4.57 -0.22
C THR A 75 -7.86 4.28 -0.70
N ARG A 76 -8.02 3.70 -1.88
CA ARG A 76 -9.34 3.32 -2.40
C ARG A 76 -9.97 2.16 -1.62
N CYS A 77 -9.16 1.43 -0.86
CA CYS A 77 -9.63 0.29 -0.08
C CYS A 77 -9.93 0.64 1.37
N VAL A 78 -9.60 1.84 1.82
CA VAL A 78 -9.84 2.25 3.21
C VAL A 78 -11.33 2.50 3.40
N PHE A 79 -11.91 1.91 4.44
CA PHE A 79 -13.31 2.21 4.75
C PHE A 79 -13.53 2.59 6.22
N HIS A 80 -12.54 2.42 7.09
CA HIS A 80 -12.71 2.79 8.49
C HIS A 80 -11.37 3.13 9.13
N ILE A 81 -11.35 4.23 9.86
CA ILE A 81 -10.17 4.66 10.61
C ILE A 81 -10.62 5.01 12.01
N ASN A 82 -9.95 4.43 13.02
CA ASN A 82 -10.21 4.74 14.41
C ASN A 82 -8.91 5.21 15.05
N THR A 83 -8.81 6.50 15.33
CA THR A 83 -7.57 7.07 15.85
C THR A 83 -7.34 6.72 17.32
N ILE A 84 -8.41 6.45 18.07
CA ILE A 84 -8.28 6.07 19.47
C ILE A 84 -7.75 4.65 19.61
N LYS A 85 -8.32 3.72 18.83
CA LYS A 85 -7.84 2.34 18.78
C LYS A 85 -6.61 2.17 17.92
N GLN A 86 -6.20 3.20 17.19
CA GLN A 86 -5.03 3.23 16.32
C GLN A 86 -5.09 2.15 15.24
N VAL A 87 -6.21 2.10 14.55
CA VAL A 87 -6.47 1.08 13.54
C VAL A 87 -7.02 1.73 12.27
N VAL A 88 -6.50 1.28 11.13
CA VAL A 88 -7.12 1.54 9.81
C VAL A 88 -7.56 0.20 9.25
N THR A 89 -8.77 0.15 8.71
CA THR A 89 -9.33 -1.08 8.16
C THR A 89 -9.51 -0.95 6.66
N LEU A 90 -9.00 -1.95 5.94
CA LEU A 90 -9.06 -2.01 4.49
C LEU A 90 -9.99 -3.15 4.09
N SER A 91 -10.72 -2.95 2.98
CA SER A 91 -11.60 -3.98 2.43
C SER A 91 -10.99 -4.55 1.16
N ASP A 92 -11.02 -5.87 1.03
CA ASP A 92 -10.53 -6.54 -0.18
C ASP A 92 -11.63 -6.75 -1.21
N ASN A 93 -12.83 -6.22 -0.96
CA ASN A 93 -14.01 -6.34 -1.83
C ASN A 93 -14.53 -7.77 -1.98
N HIS A 94 -14.07 -8.68 -1.13
CA HIS A 94 -14.52 -10.08 -1.13
C HIS A 94 -15.09 -10.47 0.23
N GLY A 95 -15.44 -9.47 1.04
CA GLY A 95 -16.04 -9.70 2.35
C GLY A 95 -15.05 -9.84 3.49
N LEU A 96 -13.75 -9.74 3.21
CA LEU A 96 -12.72 -9.79 4.24
C LEU A 96 -12.16 -8.40 4.50
N ASN A 97 -11.91 -8.12 5.75
CA ASN A 97 -11.33 -6.87 6.19
C ASN A 97 -9.95 -7.10 6.78
N HIS A 98 -9.05 -6.17 6.51
CA HIS A 98 -7.69 -6.21 7.01
C HIS A 98 -7.45 -4.99 7.88
N SER A 99 -7.07 -5.21 9.14
CA SER A 99 -6.81 -4.12 10.08
C SER A 99 -5.32 -3.94 10.29
N LEU A 100 -4.86 -2.70 10.13
CA LEU A 100 -3.47 -2.34 10.33
C LEU A 100 -3.37 -1.38 11.51
N HIS A 101 -2.40 -1.61 12.38
CA HIS A 101 -2.16 -0.75 13.54
C HIS A 101 -1.12 0.30 13.21
N LEU A 102 -1.48 1.56 13.42
CA LEU A 102 -0.61 2.69 13.13
C LEU A 102 -0.75 3.75 14.21
N PRO A 103 0.33 4.52 14.44
CA PRO A 103 0.27 5.60 15.41
C PRO A 103 -0.84 6.60 15.10
N LYS A 104 -1.39 7.18 16.14
CA LYS A 104 -2.51 8.13 16.04
C LYS A 104 -2.19 9.30 15.10
N ALA A 105 -0.96 9.83 15.18
CA ALA A 105 -0.57 10.97 14.36
C ALA A 105 -0.64 10.63 12.87
N ILE A 106 -0.21 9.42 12.50
CA ILE A 106 -0.23 8.98 11.11
C ILE A 106 -1.66 8.80 10.62
N LEU A 107 -2.53 8.25 11.47
CA LEU A 107 -3.93 8.07 11.11
C LEU A 107 -4.66 9.40 10.96
N LYS A 108 -4.29 10.41 11.75
CA LYS A 108 -4.86 11.73 11.60
C LYS A 108 -4.46 12.37 10.28
N GLU A 109 -3.20 12.19 9.87
CA GLU A 109 -2.76 12.67 8.58
C GLU A 109 -3.51 11.98 7.44
N LEU A 110 -3.77 10.69 7.58
CA LEU A 110 -4.53 9.95 6.58
C LEU A 110 -5.95 10.48 6.47
N ILE A 111 -6.59 10.76 7.60
CA ILE A 111 -7.94 11.33 7.60
C ILE A 111 -7.96 12.66 6.86
N GLU A 112 -6.98 13.52 7.12
CA GLU A 112 -6.91 14.81 6.44
C GLU A 112 -6.73 14.65 4.93
N LEU A 113 -5.94 13.66 4.53
CA LEU A 113 -5.72 13.37 3.12
C LEU A 113 -7.00 12.90 2.44
N LEU A 114 -7.78 12.07 3.10
CA LEU A 114 -8.96 11.45 2.52
C LEU A 114 -10.24 12.27 2.68
N TYR A 115 -10.32 13.06 3.74
CA TYR A 115 -11.53 13.82 4.06
C TYR A 115 -11.51 15.16 3.35
N ILE A 116 -11.91 15.15 2.10
CA ILE A 116 -11.94 16.35 1.26
C ILE A 116 -13.35 16.88 1.22
N LYS A 117 -13.48 18.17 1.47
CA LYS A 117 -14.76 18.83 1.45
C LYS A 117 -15.03 19.46 0.09
#